data_bbc3cd1a48b01a9fbf0d60eca1ed8aca
#
_entry.id   bbc3cd1a48b01a9fbf0d60eca1ed8aca
#
_cell.length_a   1.000
_cell.length_b   1.000
_cell.length_c   1.000
_cell.angle_alpha   90.00
_cell.angle_beta   90.00
_cell.angle_gamma   90.00
#
_symmetry.space_group_name_H-M   'P 1'
#
loop_
_entity.id
_entity.type
_entity.pdbx_description
1 polymer ?
#
loop_
_entity_poly.entity_id
_entity_poly.type
_entity_poly.pdbx_seq_one_letter_code
_entity_poly.pdbx_strand_id
1 'polypeptide(L)' 'MSVISSSLRKEYTLSKLMETDLEPNPFDQFHKWFNDAVSAELPLPNAMTLATVKQDQTPAARVVLLKELDQRGFVF' A
#
# COMPACT_ATOMS: atom_id res chain seq x y z
N MET A 1 11.16 -6.20 -30.26
CA MET A 1 10.70 -5.57 -29.02
C MET A 1 9.20 -5.80 -28.88
N SER A 2 8.74 -6.32 -27.77
CA SER A 2 7.31 -6.45 -27.53
C SER A 2 6.75 -5.16 -26.93
N VAL A 3 5.52 -4.84 -27.30
CA VAL A 3 4.85 -3.64 -26.83
C VAL A 3 3.67 -4.07 -25.95
N ILE A 4 3.61 -3.53 -24.75
CA ILE A 4 2.47 -3.76 -23.88
C ILE A 4 1.31 -2.92 -24.40
N SER A 5 0.19 -3.59 -24.70
CA SER A 5 -0.96 -2.93 -25.30
C SER A 5 -1.59 -1.92 -24.37
N SER A 6 -1.99 -0.77 -24.91
CA SER A 6 -2.72 0.25 -24.18
C SER A 6 -4.11 -0.26 -23.73
N SER A 7 -4.61 -1.34 -24.34
CA SER A 7 -5.90 -1.94 -23.93
C SER A 7 -5.83 -2.58 -22.54
N LEU A 8 -4.62 -2.79 -22.00
CA LEU A 8 -4.45 -3.26 -20.63
C LEU A 8 -4.60 -2.15 -19.59
N ARG A 9 -4.63 -0.90 -20.05
CA ARG A 9 -4.84 0.24 -19.15
C ARG A 9 -6.28 0.20 -18.64
N LYS A 10 -6.45 0.35 -17.35
CA LYS A 10 -7.77 0.42 -16.70
C LYS A 10 -7.94 1.76 -16.03
N GLU A 11 -9.17 2.28 -16.08
CA GLU A 11 -9.53 3.45 -15.30
C GLU A 11 -10.00 3.00 -13.92
N TYR A 12 -9.49 3.66 -12.89
CA TYR A 12 -9.87 3.36 -11.50
C TYR A 12 -11.08 4.22 -11.15
N THR A 13 -12.28 3.65 -11.35
CA THR A 13 -13.54 4.37 -11.23
C THR A 13 -14.37 3.99 -10.01
N LEU A 14 -13.91 3.03 -9.18
CA LEU A 14 -14.66 2.56 -8.02
C LEU A 14 -14.87 3.65 -6.97
N SER A 15 -13.86 4.47 -6.76
CA SER A 15 -13.96 5.57 -5.80
C SER A 15 -12.96 6.66 -6.16
N LYS A 16 -13.15 7.83 -5.60
CA LYS A 16 -12.24 8.97 -5.74
C LYS A 16 -11.61 9.26 -4.39
N LEU A 17 -10.38 9.76 -4.43
CA LEU A 17 -9.69 10.24 -3.24
C LEU A 17 -9.70 11.77 -3.28
N MET A 18 -10.49 12.35 -2.39
CA MET A 18 -10.60 13.81 -2.24
C MET A 18 -9.97 14.20 -0.92
N GLU A 19 -9.43 15.42 -0.84
CA GLU A 19 -8.83 15.92 0.39
C GLU A 19 -9.80 15.90 1.56
N THR A 20 -11.09 16.10 1.29
CA THR A 20 -12.13 16.07 2.32
C THR A 20 -12.40 14.67 2.87
N ASP A 21 -11.95 13.63 2.14
CA ASP A 21 -12.14 12.24 2.55
C ASP A 21 -10.98 11.73 3.42
N LEU A 22 -9.93 12.53 3.56
CA LEU A 22 -8.74 12.11 4.29
C LEU A 22 -8.91 12.33 5.80
N GLU A 23 -8.41 11.37 6.57
CA GLU A 23 -8.33 11.52 8.02
C GLU A 23 -7.19 12.47 8.38
N PRO A 24 -7.34 13.30 9.44
CA PRO A 24 -6.27 14.19 9.88
C PRO A 24 -5.00 13.45 10.32
N ASN A 25 -5.16 12.26 10.91
CA ASN A 25 -4.05 11.44 11.38
C ASN A 25 -3.73 10.37 10.34
N PRO A 26 -2.50 10.32 9.82
CA PRO A 26 -2.14 9.36 8.78
C PRO A 26 -2.24 7.89 9.24
N PHE A 27 -2.07 7.61 10.52
CA PHE A 27 -2.26 6.25 11.04
C PHE A 27 -3.73 5.84 10.95
N ASP A 28 -4.65 6.75 11.26
CA ASP A 28 -6.07 6.50 11.13
C ASP A 28 -6.45 6.29 9.66
N GLN A 29 -5.85 7.08 8.77
CA GLN A 29 -6.07 6.91 7.33
C GLN A 29 -5.61 5.53 6.86
N PHE A 30 -4.45 5.08 7.31
CA PHE A 30 -3.95 3.77 6.95
C PHE A 30 -4.87 2.66 7.47
N HIS A 31 -5.32 2.77 8.71
CA HIS A 31 -6.27 1.78 9.29
C HIS A 31 -7.55 1.70 8.47
N LYS A 32 -8.06 2.84 8.02
CA LYS A 32 -9.26 2.89 7.18
C LYS A 32 -9.03 2.15 5.86
N TRP A 33 -7.92 2.43 5.19
CA TRP A 33 -7.58 1.77 3.93
C TRP A 33 -7.33 0.27 4.14
N PHE A 34 -6.69 -0.11 5.23
CA PHE A 34 -6.47 -1.51 5.55
C PHE A 34 -7.80 -2.25 5.76
N ASN A 35 -8.72 -1.63 6.48
CA ASN A 35 -10.06 -2.21 6.68
C ASN A 35 -10.81 -2.34 5.35
N ASP A 36 -10.65 -1.39 4.44
CA ASP A 36 -11.23 -1.48 3.11
C ASP A 36 -10.66 -2.67 2.34
N ALA A 37 -9.36 -2.90 2.43
CA ALA A 37 -8.71 -4.04 1.79
C ALA A 37 -9.21 -5.37 2.35
N VAL A 38 -9.37 -5.45 3.67
CA VAL A 38 -9.92 -6.65 4.33
C VAL A 38 -11.36 -6.88 3.88
N SER A 39 -12.17 -5.83 3.86
CA SER A 39 -13.58 -5.92 3.45
C SER A 39 -13.74 -6.30 1.99
N ALA A 40 -12.80 -5.92 1.13
CA ALA A 40 -12.78 -6.29 -0.27
C ALA A 40 -12.23 -7.71 -0.50
N GLU A 41 -11.88 -8.40 0.57
CA GLU A 41 -11.37 -9.78 0.53
C GLU A 41 -10.12 -9.93 -0.34
N LEU A 42 -9.25 -8.92 -0.32
CA LEU A 42 -7.98 -9.00 -1.03
C LEU A 42 -7.08 -10.07 -0.39
N PRO A 43 -6.36 -10.87 -1.21
CA PRO A 43 -5.44 -11.86 -0.65
C PRO A 43 -4.28 -11.16 0.04
N LEU A 44 -3.90 -11.65 1.22
CA LEU A 44 -2.79 -11.13 2.02
C LEU A 44 -2.82 -9.60 2.13
N PRO A 45 -3.88 -9.02 2.71
CA PRO A 45 -3.99 -7.55 2.78
C PRO A 45 -2.87 -6.91 3.60
N ASN A 46 -2.19 -7.68 4.46
CA ASN A 46 -1.08 -7.22 5.28
C ASN A 46 0.29 -7.43 4.63
N ALA A 47 0.34 -7.93 3.40
CA ALA A 47 1.60 -8.02 2.66
C ALA A 47 2.01 -6.64 2.17
N MET A 48 3.28 -6.30 2.37
CA MET A 48 3.80 -5.01 1.93
C MET A 48 5.25 -5.17 1.48
N THR A 49 5.72 -4.25 0.66
CA THR A 49 7.10 -4.22 0.22
C THR A 49 7.91 -3.29 1.11
N LEU A 50 8.96 -3.81 1.71
CA LEU A 50 9.92 -3.00 2.46
C LEU A 50 11.11 -2.71 1.55
N ALA A 51 11.34 -1.44 1.28
CA ALA A 51 12.46 -0.99 0.47
C ALA A 51 13.50 -0.32 1.37
N THR A 52 14.75 -0.69 1.17
CA THR A 52 15.87 -0.17 1.96
C THR A 52 17.04 0.17 1.04
N VAL A 53 17.96 0.95 1.58
CA VAL A 53 19.23 1.28 0.90
C VAL A 53 20.36 0.64 1.70
N LYS A 54 21.19 -0.13 1.01
CA LYS A 54 22.36 -0.77 1.64
C LYS A 54 23.49 0.23 1.82
N GLN A 55 24.53 -0.18 2.57
CA GLN A 55 25.70 0.67 2.79
C GLN A 55 26.39 1.07 1.49
N ASP A 56 26.37 0.20 0.48
CA ASP A 56 26.97 0.47 -0.82
C ASP A 56 26.11 1.35 -1.72
N GLN A 57 25.02 1.93 -1.19
CA GLN A 57 24.09 2.80 -1.89
C GLN A 57 23.18 2.09 -2.90
N THR A 58 23.20 0.76 -2.92
CA THR A 58 22.28 0.00 -3.79
C THR A 58 20.97 -0.24 -3.07
N PRO A 59 19.83 -0.19 -3.81
CA PRO A 59 18.51 -0.45 -3.21
C PRO A 59 18.29 -1.94 -3.02
N ALA A 60 17.43 -2.27 -2.06
CA ALA A 60 16.93 -3.62 -1.85
C ALA A 60 15.45 -3.53 -1.49
N ALA A 61 14.70 -4.55 -1.88
CA ALA A 61 13.27 -4.62 -1.58
C ALA A 61 12.90 -6.06 -1.25
N ARG A 62 11.96 -6.23 -0.33
CA ARG A 62 11.45 -7.55 0.06
C ARG A 62 10.03 -7.43 0.53
N VAL A 63 9.28 -8.52 0.39
CA VAL A 63 7.91 -8.58 0.91
C VAL A 63 7.96 -8.99 2.38
N VAL A 64 7.26 -8.25 3.21
CA VAL A 64 7.09 -8.55 4.64
C VAL A 64 5.60 -8.51 4.96
N LEU A 65 5.23 -9.06 6.11
CA LEU A 65 3.85 -9.04 6.57
C LEU A 65 3.72 -8.06 7.74
N LEU A 66 2.82 -7.09 7.58
CA LEU A 66 2.50 -6.16 8.66
C LEU A 66 1.77 -6.92 9.76
N LYS A 67 2.25 -6.79 10.99
CA LYS A 67 1.68 -7.46 12.17
C LYS A 67 0.95 -6.50 13.08
N GLU A 68 1.47 -5.28 13.24
CA GLU A 68 0.88 -4.26 14.08
C GLU A 68 1.17 -2.88 13.51
N LEU A 69 0.28 -1.96 13.78
CA LEU A 69 0.50 -0.54 13.51
C LEU A 69 -0.12 0.26 14.62
N ASP A 70 0.69 1.12 15.23
CA ASP A 70 0.21 2.10 16.20
C ASP A 70 1.00 3.41 16.01
N GLN A 71 0.83 4.36 16.93
CA GLN A 71 1.49 5.66 16.83
C GLN A 71 3.02 5.57 16.88
N ARG A 72 3.57 4.44 17.31
CA ARG A 72 5.01 4.21 17.36
C ARG A 72 5.56 3.73 16.01
N GLY A 73 4.72 3.18 15.14
CA GLY A 73 5.12 2.77 13.80
C GLY A 73 4.57 1.43 13.40
N PHE A 74 5.17 0.90 12.34
CA PHE A 74 4.81 -0.37 11.72
C PHE A 74 5.66 -1.50 12.28
N VAL A 75 5.02 -2.60 12.65
CA VAL A 75 5.71 -3.81 13.14
C VAL A 75 5.52 -4.92 12.11
N PHE A 76 6.63 -5.46 11.67
CA PHE A 76 6.64 -6.53 10.68
C PHE A 76 7.65 -7.61 11.02
#